data_e8dd8056ff1530f2952ebbfc3c9d2014
#
_entry.id   e8dd8056ff1530f2952ebbfc3c9d2014
#
_cell.length_a   1.000
_cell.length_b   1.000
_cell.length_c   1.000
_cell.angle_alpha   90.00
_cell.angle_beta   90.00
_cell.angle_gamma   90.00
#
_symmetry.space_group_name_H-M   'P 1'
#
loop_
_entity.id
_entity.type
_entity.pdbx_description
1 polymer ?
#
loop_
_entity_poly.entity_id
_entity_poly.type
_entity_poly.pdbx_seq_one_letter_code
_entity_poly.pdbx_strand_id
1 'polypeptide(L)'
;NLKTFLSQQNEFTDYDFEGSGMSTLLDVLAYNTHYLGYNANMLANEMYLDSADLRSSVVSLAKQVGYTPTSCTSSTATIDVLVSPASGASLTMSRGTKFSTTVDGQSYSFVNNADVSITPTDGVYKFSNLKIHEGSYLNYKYTVSTSDIDQRFIIPNDSVDTTTLTVKIQESSSDATTNTYTLASGITGLDSTSKVYFLQEVEGGRFEVYFGDGVLGKAVADGNIVILDYINTNRDAPNGATSFTLSGTVGGFSSATITTISNASGGTGLESIASIKYNAPRDYSAQDRAVTAEDYKTLVKSLYANAQAVQVYGGEDAETP
;
A
#
# COMPACT_ATOMS: atom_id res chain seq x y z
N ASN A 1 -1.43 -48.89 12.82
CA ASN A 1 -2.88 -48.83 12.82
C ASN A 1 -3.42 -49.20 14.20
N LEU A 2 -4.23 -48.34 14.84
CA LEU A 2 -4.75 -48.49 16.21
C LEU A 2 -5.54 -49.80 16.38
N LYS A 3 -6.39 -50.16 15.42
CA LYS A 3 -7.13 -51.42 15.43
C LYS A 3 -6.19 -52.66 15.43
N THR A 4 -5.13 -52.62 14.66
CA THR A 4 -4.10 -53.71 14.63
C THR A 4 -3.34 -53.76 15.95
N PHE A 5 -3.06 -52.66 16.60
CA PHE A 5 -2.45 -52.66 17.92
C PHE A 5 -3.39 -53.22 18.98
N LEU A 6 -4.67 -52.81 18.97
CA LEU A 6 -5.67 -53.27 19.92
C LEU A 6 -5.97 -54.78 19.77
N SER A 7 -5.92 -55.32 18.53
CA SER A 7 -6.10 -56.77 18.29
C SER A 7 -5.01 -57.64 18.92
N GLN A 8 -3.89 -57.05 19.29
CA GLN A 8 -2.78 -57.77 19.99
C GLN A 8 -2.92 -57.67 21.53
N GLN A 9 -3.90 -56.92 22.04
CA GLN A 9 -4.16 -56.75 23.48
C GLN A 9 -5.37 -57.60 23.87
N ASN A 10 -5.24 -58.37 24.93
CA ASN A 10 -6.33 -59.22 25.44
C ASN A 10 -7.38 -58.48 26.29
N GLU A 11 -7.14 -57.21 26.60
CA GLU A 11 -7.99 -56.43 27.51
C GLU A 11 -9.09 -55.70 26.79
N PHE A 12 -9.02 -55.58 25.45
CA PHE A 12 -9.99 -54.82 24.63
C PHE A 12 -10.64 -55.75 23.59
N THR A 13 -11.87 -56.15 23.81
CA THR A 13 -12.59 -57.07 22.92
C THR A 13 -13.59 -56.38 22.01
N ASP A 14 -14.00 -55.12 22.30
CA ASP A 14 -15.11 -54.40 21.62
C ASP A 14 -14.63 -53.45 20.53
N TYR A 15 -13.33 -53.36 20.27
CA TYR A 15 -12.76 -52.35 19.34
C TYR A 15 -13.19 -52.56 17.88
N ASP A 16 -13.66 -53.74 17.51
CA ASP A 16 -14.08 -54.07 16.14
C ASP A 16 -15.60 -54.02 15.93
N PHE A 17 -16.39 -53.76 16.97
CA PHE A 17 -17.83 -53.63 16.91
C PHE A 17 -18.23 -52.20 16.63
N GLU A 18 -18.84 -51.91 15.46
CA GLU A 18 -19.16 -50.52 15.03
C GLU A 18 -20.03 -49.75 15.99
N GLY A 19 -20.89 -50.39 16.79
CA GLY A 19 -21.72 -49.77 17.81
C GLY A 19 -21.10 -49.64 19.18
N SER A 20 -19.87 -50.09 19.37
CA SER A 20 -19.21 -50.02 20.70
C SER A 20 -18.69 -48.64 21.04
N GLY A 21 -18.66 -48.30 22.33
CA GLY A 21 -18.06 -47.04 22.80
C GLY A 21 -16.57 -46.97 22.45
N MET A 22 -15.87 -48.10 22.39
CA MET A 22 -14.46 -48.16 22.02
C MET A 22 -14.25 -47.83 20.53
N SER A 23 -15.06 -48.34 19.63
CA SER A 23 -15.01 -47.98 18.21
C SER A 23 -15.25 -46.49 18.00
N THR A 24 -16.26 -45.91 18.67
CA THR A 24 -16.52 -44.47 18.63
C THR A 24 -15.34 -43.65 19.14
N LEU A 25 -14.69 -44.06 20.25
CA LEU A 25 -13.48 -43.41 20.75
C LEU A 25 -12.32 -43.47 19.77
N LEU A 26 -12.14 -44.62 19.10
CA LEU A 26 -11.11 -44.78 18.07
C LEU A 26 -11.34 -43.85 16.87
N ASP A 27 -12.57 -43.70 16.47
CA ASP A 27 -12.94 -42.80 15.37
C ASP A 27 -12.68 -41.33 15.76
N VAL A 28 -13.04 -40.92 16.98
CA VAL A 28 -12.73 -39.59 17.49
C VAL A 28 -11.22 -39.34 17.58
N LEU A 29 -10.45 -40.33 18.05
CA LEU A 29 -8.98 -40.24 18.09
C LEU A 29 -8.37 -40.15 16.68
N ALA A 30 -8.86 -40.99 15.76
CA ALA A 30 -8.40 -40.97 14.37
C ALA A 30 -8.70 -39.62 13.72
N TYR A 31 -9.91 -39.07 13.94
CA TYR A 31 -10.31 -37.76 13.45
C TYR A 31 -9.43 -36.66 14.04
N ASN A 32 -9.21 -36.66 15.35
CA ASN A 32 -8.35 -35.68 16.01
C ASN A 32 -6.90 -35.75 15.48
N THR A 33 -6.36 -36.97 15.33
CA THR A 33 -5.01 -37.17 14.77
C THR A 33 -4.90 -36.69 13.33
N HIS A 34 -5.95 -36.91 12.52
CA HIS A 34 -6.00 -36.39 11.16
C HIS A 34 -5.98 -34.86 11.14
N TYR A 35 -6.77 -34.20 11.99
CA TYR A 35 -6.75 -32.74 12.10
C TYR A 35 -5.43 -32.20 12.63
N LEU A 36 -4.82 -32.85 13.60
CA LEU A 36 -3.48 -32.48 14.09
C LEU A 36 -2.43 -32.59 12.98
N GLY A 37 -2.46 -33.69 12.21
CA GLY A 37 -1.57 -33.87 11.06
C GLY A 37 -1.81 -32.80 9.98
N TYR A 38 -3.06 -32.48 9.68
CA TYR A 38 -3.42 -31.42 8.74
C TYR A 38 -2.92 -30.05 9.21
N ASN A 39 -3.18 -29.70 10.47
CA ASN A 39 -2.73 -28.43 11.03
C ASN A 39 -1.20 -28.33 11.09
N ALA A 40 -0.51 -29.41 11.44
CA ALA A 40 0.94 -29.45 11.44
C ALA A 40 1.53 -29.25 10.03
N ASN A 41 0.92 -29.87 9.02
CA ASN A 41 1.35 -29.73 7.63
C ASN A 41 1.07 -28.30 7.12
N MET A 42 -0.09 -27.73 7.47
CA MET A 42 -0.43 -26.33 7.15
C MET A 42 0.58 -25.36 7.78
N LEU A 43 0.90 -25.52 9.08
CA LEU A 43 1.91 -24.71 9.74
C LEU A 43 3.28 -24.84 9.07
N ALA A 44 3.69 -26.04 8.70
CA ALA A 44 4.97 -26.25 8.01
C ALA A 44 5.02 -25.53 6.65
N ASN A 45 3.92 -25.54 5.90
CA ASN A 45 3.83 -24.83 4.63
C ASN A 45 3.93 -23.31 4.81
N GLU A 46 3.32 -22.76 5.87
CA GLU A 46 3.34 -21.31 6.16
C GLU A 46 4.71 -20.80 6.65
N MET A 47 5.67 -21.68 6.93
CA MET A 47 7.02 -21.28 7.38
C MET A 47 7.94 -20.80 6.26
N TYR A 48 7.63 -21.07 5.01
CA TYR A 48 8.48 -20.72 3.87
C TYR A 48 7.75 -19.84 2.87
N LEU A 49 8.44 -18.83 2.35
CA LEU A 49 7.86 -17.85 1.42
C LEU A 49 7.24 -18.52 0.18
N ASP A 50 7.88 -19.55 -0.37
CA ASP A 50 7.42 -20.23 -1.58
C ASP A 50 6.12 -21.01 -1.36
N SER A 51 5.96 -21.64 -0.18
CA SER A 51 4.83 -22.52 0.13
C SER A 51 3.70 -21.86 0.92
N ALA A 52 3.95 -20.70 1.57
CA ALA A 52 2.94 -20.01 2.36
C ALA A 52 1.78 -19.50 1.49
N ASP A 53 0.54 -19.76 1.89
CA ASP A 53 -0.67 -19.35 1.15
C ASP A 53 -1.41 -18.20 1.83
N LEU A 54 -1.23 -18.01 3.13
CA LEU A 54 -1.83 -16.89 3.86
C LEU A 54 -1.05 -15.61 3.61
N ARG A 55 -1.75 -14.54 3.20
CA ARG A 55 -1.13 -13.23 2.97
C ARG A 55 -0.33 -12.74 4.17
N SER A 56 -0.85 -12.91 5.38
CA SER A 56 -0.16 -12.51 6.62
C SER A 56 1.19 -13.20 6.80
N SER A 57 1.27 -14.50 6.48
CA SER A 57 2.52 -15.26 6.53
C SER A 57 3.50 -14.78 5.45
N VAL A 58 3.03 -14.63 4.21
CA VAL A 58 3.85 -14.17 3.09
C VAL A 58 4.40 -12.76 3.34
N VAL A 59 3.57 -11.82 3.81
CA VAL A 59 4.00 -10.46 4.17
C VAL A 59 5.00 -10.47 5.31
N SER A 60 4.77 -11.30 6.34
CA SER A 60 5.70 -11.44 7.47
C SER A 60 7.07 -11.97 7.05
N LEU A 61 7.09 -12.96 6.14
CA LEU A 61 8.32 -13.53 5.59
C LEU A 61 9.04 -12.54 4.65
N ALA A 62 8.28 -11.80 3.83
CA ALA A 62 8.83 -10.76 2.95
C ALA A 62 9.48 -9.63 3.75
N LYS A 63 8.90 -9.24 4.89
CA LYS A 63 9.49 -8.24 5.81
C LYS A 63 10.84 -8.68 6.38
N GLN A 64 11.06 -9.97 6.61
CA GLN A 64 12.35 -10.47 7.11
C GLN A 64 13.49 -10.25 6.12
N VAL A 65 13.18 -10.19 4.82
CA VAL A 65 14.14 -9.85 3.76
C VAL A 65 14.12 -8.37 3.36
N GLY A 66 13.40 -7.51 4.11
CA GLY A 66 13.33 -6.08 3.89
C GLY A 66 12.32 -5.64 2.82
N TYR A 67 11.54 -6.56 2.26
CA TYR A 67 10.57 -6.24 1.22
C TYR A 67 9.25 -5.71 1.82
N THR A 68 8.81 -4.55 1.34
CA THR A 68 7.48 -4.00 1.66
C THR A 68 6.56 -4.16 0.46
N PRO A 69 5.47 -4.93 0.57
CA PRO A 69 4.53 -5.10 -0.53
C PRO A 69 3.92 -3.77 -0.99
N THR A 70 3.62 -3.68 -2.29
CA THR A 70 3.00 -2.49 -2.87
C THR A 70 1.54 -2.38 -2.42
N SER A 71 1.15 -1.18 -1.97
CA SER A 71 -0.24 -0.84 -1.65
C SER A 71 -1.13 -0.80 -2.88
N CYS A 72 -2.43 -0.59 -2.66
CA CYS A 72 -3.29 -0.15 -3.75
C CYS A 72 -2.73 1.13 -4.37
N THR A 73 -2.90 1.29 -5.68
CA THR A 73 -2.58 2.54 -6.37
C THR A 73 -3.84 3.16 -6.96
N SER A 74 -3.94 4.47 -6.88
CA SER A 74 -5.04 5.23 -7.46
C SER A 74 -4.89 5.33 -8.97
N SER A 75 -6.01 5.25 -9.69
CA SER A 75 -6.04 5.62 -11.09
C SER A 75 -5.71 7.10 -11.26
N THR A 76 -4.81 7.43 -12.18
CA THR A 76 -4.34 8.80 -12.39
C THR A 76 -4.64 9.28 -13.79
N ALA A 77 -5.12 10.54 -13.89
CA ALA A 77 -5.31 11.23 -15.15
C ALA A 77 -4.53 12.54 -15.16
N THR A 78 -4.23 13.04 -16.35
CA THR A 78 -3.65 14.38 -16.53
C THR A 78 -4.65 15.25 -17.26
N ILE A 79 -4.93 16.42 -16.71
CA ILE A 79 -5.91 17.38 -17.24
C ILE A 79 -5.33 18.79 -17.34
N ASP A 80 -5.82 19.58 -18.27
CA ASP A 80 -5.71 21.04 -18.26
C ASP A 80 -7.01 21.63 -17.71
N VAL A 81 -6.88 22.57 -16.77
CA VAL A 81 -8.02 23.27 -16.17
C VAL A 81 -7.90 24.76 -16.46
N LEU A 82 -8.88 25.31 -17.16
CA LEU A 82 -8.96 26.73 -17.52
C LEU A 82 -10.07 27.38 -16.71
N VAL A 83 -9.73 28.42 -15.95
CA VAL A 83 -10.67 29.23 -15.16
C VAL A 83 -10.68 30.66 -15.68
N SER A 84 -11.86 31.15 -16.06
CA SER A 84 -12.04 32.50 -16.60
C SER A 84 -13.33 33.13 -16.07
N PRO A 85 -13.39 34.48 -16.03
CA PRO A 85 -12.30 35.45 -16.21
C PRO A 85 -11.36 35.52 -15.00
N ALA A 86 -10.09 35.84 -15.21
CA ALA A 86 -9.16 36.07 -14.11
C ALA A 86 -9.55 37.36 -13.36
N SER A 87 -9.60 37.28 -12.03
CA SER A 87 -10.03 38.41 -11.15
C SER A 87 -9.01 38.79 -10.09
N GLY A 88 -7.82 38.17 -10.07
CA GLY A 88 -6.77 38.46 -9.08
C GLY A 88 -5.37 38.16 -9.60
N ALA A 89 -4.35 38.49 -8.80
CA ALA A 89 -2.95 38.30 -9.14
C ALA A 89 -2.53 36.82 -9.20
N SER A 90 -3.20 35.96 -8.48
CA SER A 90 -2.95 34.51 -8.48
C SER A 90 -4.21 33.73 -8.10
N LEU A 91 -4.27 32.49 -8.53
CA LEU A 91 -5.30 31.55 -8.13
C LEU A 91 -4.63 30.27 -7.62
N THR A 92 -5.04 29.81 -6.43
CA THR A 92 -4.56 28.57 -5.84
C THR A 92 -5.65 27.50 -5.91
N MET A 93 -5.32 26.38 -6.51
CA MET A 93 -6.09 25.14 -6.42
C MET A 93 -5.58 24.35 -5.23
N SER A 94 -6.38 24.25 -4.20
CA SER A 94 -5.99 23.56 -2.96
C SER A 94 -5.93 22.06 -3.17
N ARG A 95 -5.03 21.39 -2.46
CA ARG A 95 -4.98 19.92 -2.36
C ARG A 95 -6.36 19.37 -2.00
N GLY A 96 -6.78 18.31 -2.66
CA GLY A 96 -8.08 17.70 -2.45
C GLY A 96 -9.23 18.37 -3.22
N THR A 97 -8.95 19.32 -4.14
CA THR A 97 -9.97 19.82 -5.07
C THR A 97 -10.53 18.68 -5.89
N LYS A 98 -11.86 18.57 -5.96
CA LYS A 98 -12.56 17.40 -6.51
C LYS A 98 -12.96 17.61 -7.96
N PHE A 99 -12.77 16.56 -8.74
CA PHE A 99 -13.26 16.40 -10.11
C PHE A 99 -14.11 15.15 -10.17
N SER A 100 -15.25 15.18 -10.82
CA SER A 100 -16.13 14.03 -11.01
C SER A 100 -16.06 13.49 -12.43
N THR A 101 -16.19 12.19 -12.54
CA THR A 101 -16.28 11.45 -13.80
C THR A 101 -17.24 10.30 -13.66
N THR A 102 -17.65 9.70 -14.77
CA THR A 102 -18.49 8.50 -14.78
C THR A 102 -17.83 7.46 -15.68
N VAL A 103 -17.65 6.26 -15.16
CA VAL A 103 -17.14 5.09 -15.89
C VAL A 103 -18.13 3.95 -15.69
N ASP A 104 -18.58 3.33 -16.76
CA ASP A 104 -19.54 2.21 -16.76
C ASP A 104 -20.82 2.47 -15.92
N GLY A 105 -21.28 3.74 -15.93
CA GLY A 105 -22.46 4.16 -15.18
C GLY A 105 -22.23 4.45 -13.70
N GLN A 106 -21.02 4.26 -13.18
CA GLN A 106 -20.65 4.58 -11.80
C GLN A 106 -19.89 5.91 -11.74
N SER A 107 -20.20 6.74 -10.73
CA SER A 107 -19.52 8.01 -10.51
C SER A 107 -18.29 7.82 -9.64
N TYR A 108 -17.18 8.41 -10.09
CA TYR A 108 -15.90 8.43 -9.35
C TYR A 108 -15.44 9.87 -9.12
N SER A 109 -14.72 10.06 -8.04
CA SER A 109 -14.11 11.34 -7.67
C SER A 109 -12.61 11.29 -7.85
N PHE A 110 -12.05 12.28 -8.52
CA PHE A 110 -10.62 12.50 -8.65
C PHE A 110 -10.23 13.75 -7.88
N VAL A 111 -9.03 13.76 -7.30
CA VAL A 111 -8.51 14.89 -6.52
C VAL A 111 -7.07 15.22 -6.92
N ASN A 112 -6.69 16.49 -6.83
CA ASN A 112 -5.30 16.88 -6.92
C ASN A 112 -4.59 16.58 -5.59
N ASN A 113 -3.33 16.15 -5.64
CA ASN A 113 -2.56 15.74 -4.46
C ASN A 113 -1.63 16.82 -3.91
N ALA A 114 -1.66 18.03 -4.44
CA ALA A 114 -0.84 19.15 -3.98
C ALA A 114 -1.56 20.50 -4.21
N ASP A 115 -1.19 21.50 -3.41
CA ASP A 115 -1.58 22.88 -3.71
C ASP A 115 -0.84 23.37 -4.95
N VAL A 116 -1.58 23.93 -5.91
CA VAL A 116 -1.01 24.49 -7.14
C VAL A 116 -1.46 25.94 -7.27
N SER A 117 -0.49 26.88 -7.27
CA SER A 117 -0.75 28.30 -7.44
C SER A 117 -0.23 28.79 -8.78
N ILE A 118 -1.05 29.53 -9.51
CA ILE A 118 -0.70 30.09 -10.80
C ILE A 118 -1.08 31.58 -10.89
N THR A 119 -0.40 32.29 -11.76
CA THR A 119 -0.73 33.66 -12.15
C THR A 119 -1.54 33.65 -13.45
N PRO A 120 -2.44 34.61 -13.67
CA PRO A 120 -3.21 34.65 -14.91
C PRO A 120 -2.33 35.03 -16.11
N THR A 121 -2.66 34.47 -17.26
CA THR A 121 -2.12 34.85 -18.55
C THR A 121 -3.28 35.14 -19.50
N ASP A 122 -3.23 36.25 -20.21
CA ASP A 122 -4.28 36.68 -21.15
C ASP A 122 -5.70 36.68 -20.54
N GLY A 123 -5.81 37.10 -19.26
CA GLY A 123 -7.09 37.18 -18.57
C GLY A 123 -7.70 35.84 -18.14
N VAL A 124 -6.93 34.76 -18.13
CA VAL A 124 -7.36 33.44 -17.70
C VAL A 124 -6.33 32.80 -16.77
N TYR A 125 -6.78 31.90 -15.90
CA TYR A 125 -5.91 31.00 -15.12
C TYR A 125 -5.86 29.64 -15.80
N LYS A 126 -4.67 29.18 -16.19
CA LYS A 126 -4.48 27.90 -16.83
C LYS A 126 -3.59 26.98 -15.99
N PHE A 127 -4.19 25.97 -15.35
CA PHE A 127 -3.48 24.86 -14.74
C PHE A 127 -3.18 23.82 -15.82
N SER A 128 -1.94 23.74 -16.26
CA SER A 128 -1.52 22.82 -17.33
C SER A 128 -0.93 21.54 -16.77
N ASN A 129 -1.24 20.42 -17.40
CA ASN A 129 -0.72 19.09 -17.03
C ASN A 129 -0.96 18.74 -15.55
N LEU A 130 -2.12 19.14 -15.02
CA LEU A 130 -2.49 18.82 -13.64
C LEU A 130 -2.73 17.33 -13.51
N LYS A 131 -1.94 16.67 -12.66
CA LYS A 131 -2.13 15.26 -12.33
C LYS A 131 -3.19 15.14 -11.24
N ILE A 132 -4.23 14.36 -11.51
CA ILE A 132 -5.31 14.07 -10.58
C ILE A 132 -5.36 12.58 -10.29
N HIS A 133 -5.66 12.23 -9.05
CA HIS A 133 -5.72 10.88 -8.53
C HIS A 133 -7.14 10.53 -8.16
N GLU A 134 -7.57 9.34 -8.52
CA GLU A 134 -8.89 8.86 -8.12
C GLU A 134 -8.92 8.56 -6.63
N GLY A 135 -10.03 8.87 -6.01
CA GLY A 135 -10.32 8.52 -4.62
C GLY A 135 -10.72 9.72 -3.76
N SER A 136 -10.68 9.48 -2.47
CA SER A 136 -10.97 10.49 -1.46
C SER A 136 -9.71 10.88 -0.71
N TYR A 137 -9.39 12.17 -0.70
CA TYR A 137 -8.33 12.71 0.13
C TYR A 137 -8.77 12.68 1.60
N LEU A 138 -7.99 12.00 2.43
CA LEU A 138 -8.24 11.81 3.85
C LEU A 138 -7.07 12.33 4.68
N ASN A 139 -7.39 12.87 5.85
CA ASN A 139 -6.45 13.29 6.86
C ASN A 139 -6.74 12.52 8.15
N TYR A 140 -5.77 11.82 8.69
CA TYR A 140 -5.88 11.09 9.95
C TYR A 140 -4.80 11.55 10.93
N LYS A 141 -5.13 11.63 12.22
CA LYS A 141 -4.23 12.15 13.25
C LYS A 141 -4.11 11.20 14.41
N TYR A 142 -2.87 11.01 14.86
CA TYR A 142 -2.55 10.31 16.08
C TYR A 142 -1.83 11.25 17.05
N THR A 143 -2.20 11.26 18.31
CA THR A 143 -1.40 11.87 19.37
C THR A 143 -0.42 10.83 19.91
N VAL A 144 0.85 11.16 19.90
CA VAL A 144 1.91 10.28 20.41
C VAL A 144 1.81 10.23 21.93
N SER A 145 1.82 9.00 22.47
CA SER A 145 1.91 8.74 23.90
C SER A 145 3.07 7.80 24.18
N THR A 146 4.14 8.29 24.75
CA THR A 146 5.30 7.47 25.11
C THR A 146 5.03 6.53 26.28
N SER A 147 3.90 6.68 26.97
CA SER A 147 3.44 5.73 28.00
C SER A 147 2.77 4.49 27.42
N ASP A 148 2.34 4.54 26.17
CA ASP A 148 1.78 3.40 25.43
C ASP A 148 2.87 2.76 24.56
N ILE A 149 3.50 1.72 25.11
CA ILE A 149 4.62 1.00 24.46
C ILE A 149 4.17 0.30 23.18
N ASP A 150 2.87 -0.04 23.07
CA ASP A 150 2.29 -0.76 21.95
C ASP A 150 1.63 0.19 20.95
N GLN A 151 1.80 1.52 21.10
CA GLN A 151 1.21 2.50 20.17
C GLN A 151 1.70 2.29 18.74
N ARG A 152 0.75 2.14 17.84
CA ARG A 152 1.00 1.93 16.40
C ARG A 152 0.26 2.98 15.57
N PHE A 153 0.90 3.46 14.51
CA PHE A 153 0.32 4.45 13.60
C PHE A 153 -0.18 3.77 12.32
N ILE A 154 -1.26 3.00 12.46
CA ILE A 154 -1.84 2.22 11.36
C ILE A 154 -2.77 3.12 10.56
N ILE A 155 -2.61 3.17 9.24
CA ILE A 155 -3.56 3.83 8.34
C ILE A 155 -4.88 3.04 8.40
N PRO A 156 -6.01 3.67 8.78
CA PRO A 156 -7.23 2.91 9.10
C PRO A 156 -7.90 2.25 7.87
N ASN A 157 -7.60 2.72 6.67
CA ASN A 157 -8.18 2.22 5.42
C ASN A 157 -7.32 1.12 4.80
N ASP A 158 -7.96 0.14 4.14
CA ASP A 158 -7.32 -0.98 3.44
C ASP A 158 -7.05 -0.72 1.96
N SER A 159 -7.61 0.34 1.44
CA SER A 159 -7.49 0.73 0.02
C SER A 159 -6.70 2.05 -0.12
N VAL A 160 -5.68 2.21 0.73
CA VAL A 160 -4.80 3.38 0.70
C VAL A 160 -3.80 3.30 -0.44
N ASP A 161 -3.61 4.43 -1.12
CA ASP A 161 -2.50 4.64 -2.05
C ASP A 161 -1.32 5.26 -1.29
N THR A 162 -0.36 4.43 -0.88
CA THR A 162 0.81 4.89 -0.12
C THR A 162 1.75 5.77 -0.93
N THR A 163 1.65 5.78 -2.26
CA THR A 163 2.43 6.71 -3.10
C THR A 163 1.98 8.16 -2.96
N THR A 164 0.75 8.37 -2.48
CA THR A 164 0.17 9.69 -2.19
C THR A 164 0.32 10.12 -0.74
N LEU A 165 0.85 9.21 0.11
CA LEU A 165 0.99 9.44 1.55
C LEU A 165 1.96 10.59 1.83
N THR A 166 1.50 11.51 2.64
CA THR A 166 2.33 12.57 3.22
C THR A 166 2.25 12.47 4.73
N VAL A 167 3.41 12.29 5.36
CA VAL A 167 3.53 12.19 6.83
C VAL A 167 4.09 13.50 7.37
N LYS A 168 3.36 14.11 8.31
CA LYS A 168 3.79 15.32 8.99
C LYS A 168 3.72 15.12 10.49
N ILE A 169 4.67 15.68 11.20
CA ILE A 169 4.68 15.71 12.66
C ILE A 169 4.47 17.15 13.09
N GLN A 170 3.41 17.40 13.85
CA GLN A 170 3.11 18.64 14.53
C GLN A 170 3.66 18.55 15.95
N GLU A 171 4.36 19.58 16.41
CA GLU A 171 5.11 19.52 17.69
C GLU A 171 4.19 19.35 18.90
N SER A 172 3.02 19.98 18.90
CA SER A 172 2.03 19.80 19.98
C SER A 172 0.65 20.29 19.55
N SER A 173 -0.36 20.08 20.38
CA SER A 173 -1.71 20.61 20.16
C SER A 173 -1.77 22.16 20.19
N SER A 174 -0.82 22.80 20.85
CA SER A 174 -0.72 24.27 20.98
C SER A 174 0.21 24.91 19.94
N ASP A 175 1.05 24.12 19.26
CA ASP A 175 1.93 24.59 18.21
C ASP A 175 1.55 23.91 16.88
N ALA A 176 0.97 24.71 15.96
CA ALA A 176 0.54 24.25 14.65
C ALA A 176 1.70 24.04 13.64
N THR A 177 2.94 24.32 14.02
CA THR A 177 4.11 24.09 13.18
C THR A 177 4.26 22.62 12.85
N THR A 178 4.35 22.29 11.56
CA THR A 178 4.48 20.90 11.10
C THR A 178 5.82 20.68 10.41
N ASN A 179 6.41 19.52 10.67
CA ASN A 179 7.58 19.01 9.98
C ASN A 179 7.20 17.87 9.06
N THR A 180 7.50 17.97 7.78
CA THR A 180 7.27 16.87 6.84
C THR A 180 8.38 15.83 6.98
N TYR A 181 7.98 14.56 7.04
CA TYR A 181 8.87 13.40 7.06
C TYR A 181 8.83 12.72 5.69
N THR A 182 9.93 12.15 5.26
CA THR A 182 10.05 11.43 3.99
C THR A 182 10.16 9.93 4.21
N LEU A 183 9.66 9.13 3.27
CA LEU A 183 9.84 7.68 3.32
C LEU A 183 11.34 7.36 3.25
N ALA A 184 11.82 6.55 4.19
CA ALA A 184 13.21 6.08 4.17
C ALA A 184 13.38 5.08 3.02
N SER A 185 14.36 5.33 2.16
CA SER A 185 14.75 4.39 1.09
C SER A 185 15.72 3.30 1.58
N GLY A 186 16.27 3.45 2.79
CA GLY A 186 17.20 2.53 3.43
C GLY A 186 17.67 3.10 4.76
N ILE A 187 18.51 2.38 5.45
CA ILE A 187 19.06 2.79 6.76
C ILE A 187 20.41 3.49 6.64
N THR A 188 21.05 3.42 5.47
CA THR A 188 22.39 3.99 5.25
C THR A 188 22.32 5.52 5.17
N GLY A 189 23.14 6.20 5.95
CA GLY A 189 23.22 7.67 5.98
C GLY A 189 22.14 8.35 6.83
N LEU A 190 21.32 7.60 7.55
CA LEU A 190 20.39 8.16 8.54
C LEU A 190 21.12 8.47 9.85
N ASP A 191 20.72 9.56 10.48
CA ASP A 191 21.15 9.99 11.80
C ASP A 191 19.97 10.32 12.72
N SER A 192 20.26 10.70 13.96
CA SER A 192 19.23 11.02 14.96
C SER A 192 18.37 12.25 14.62
N THR A 193 18.72 13.03 13.60
CA THR A 193 18.01 14.25 13.18
C THR A 193 17.24 14.05 11.89
N SER A 194 17.46 12.94 11.20
CA SER A 194 16.83 12.62 9.91
C SER A 194 15.33 12.46 10.06
N LYS A 195 14.54 13.34 9.42
CA LYS A 195 13.08 13.33 9.44
C LYS A 195 12.56 12.32 8.44
N VAL A 196 12.61 11.04 8.81
CA VAL A 196 12.16 9.92 7.98
C VAL A 196 11.13 9.08 8.71
N TYR A 197 10.29 8.42 7.93
CA TYR A 197 9.39 7.38 8.40
C TYR A 197 9.63 6.10 7.59
N PHE A 198 9.24 5.00 8.17
CA PHE A 198 9.24 3.69 7.54
C PHE A 198 7.80 3.22 7.36
N LEU A 199 7.59 2.37 6.37
CA LEU A 199 6.27 1.85 6.01
C LEU A 199 6.32 0.33 6.00
N GLN A 200 5.27 -0.31 6.51
CA GLN A 200 5.11 -1.76 6.43
C GLN A 200 3.64 -2.13 6.28
N GLU A 201 3.38 -3.23 5.58
CA GLU A 201 2.06 -3.82 5.55
C GLU A 201 1.81 -4.58 6.86
N VAL A 202 0.57 -4.46 7.36
CA VAL A 202 0.10 -5.14 8.57
C VAL A 202 -1.15 -5.95 8.26
N GLU A 203 -1.76 -6.53 9.28
CA GLU A 203 -2.94 -7.37 9.12
C GLU A 203 -4.08 -6.66 8.36
N GLY A 204 -4.76 -7.42 7.50
CA GLY A 204 -5.88 -6.92 6.70
C GLY A 204 -5.48 -6.05 5.51
N GLY A 205 -4.22 -6.09 5.06
CA GLY A 205 -3.75 -5.30 3.92
C GLY A 205 -3.64 -3.79 4.20
N ARG A 206 -3.66 -3.41 5.48
CA ARG A 206 -3.44 -2.03 5.92
C ARG A 206 -1.96 -1.75 6.05
N PHE A 207 -1.61 -0.46 6.07
CA PHE A 207 -0.23 -0.03 6.21
C PHE A 207 -0.03 0.70 7.54
N GLU A 208 1.15 0.51 8.10
CA GLU A 208 1.59 1.15 9.32
C GLU A 208 2.80 2.03 9.02
N VAL A 209 2.75 3.25 9.55
CA VAL A 209 3.87 4.17 9.57
C VAL A 209 4.57 4.03 10.92
N TYR A 210 5.90 3.92 10.91
CA TYR A 210 6.70 3.97 12.12
C TYR A 210 7.91 4.88 11.94
N PHE A 211 8.47 5.33 13.03
CA PHE A 211 9.52 6.35 13.06
C PHE A 211 10.82 5.78 13.62
N GLY A 212 11.89 6.52 13.45
CA GLY A 212 13.17 6.18 14.05
C GLY A 212 13.15 6.22 15.58
N ASP A 213 14.18 5.62 16.17
CA ASP A 213 14.37 5.49 17.61
C ASP A 213 15.26 6.61 18.21
N GLY A 214 15.63 7.60 17.38
CA GLY A 214 16.57 8.67 17.78
C GLY A 214 18.05 8.31 17.54
N VAL A 215 18.32 7.13 16.96
CA VAL A 215 19.63 6.72 16.42
C VAL A 215 19.56 6.65 14.90
N LEU A 216 18.60 5.89 14.39
CA LEU A 216 18.30 5.76 12.96
C LEU A 216 16.98 6.49 12.66
N GLY A 217 17.09 7.79 12.39
CA GLY A 217 15.96 8.68 12.21
C GLY A 217 15.49 9.37 13.49
N LYS A 218 14.86 10.53 13.33
CA LYS A 218 14.34 11.31 14.46
C LYS A 218 13.16 10.60 15.11
N ALA A 219 13.27 10.33 16.41
CA ALA A 219 12.16 9.80 17.20
C ALA A 219 11.05 10.83 17.36
N VAL A 220 9.82 10.36 17.46
CA VAL A 220 8.66 11.19 17.86
C VAL A 220 8.63 11.32 19.38
N ALA A 221 8.21 12.50 19.86
CA ALA A 221 8.14 12.81 21.30
C ALA A 221 6.70 12.71 21.81
N ASP A 222 6.55 12.55 23.13
CA ASP A 222 5.26 12.57 23.79
C ASP A 222 4.49 13.87 23.48
N GLY A 223 3.20 13.75 23.18
CA GLY A 223 2.36 14.88 22.80
C GLY A 223 2.52 15.39 21.35
N ASN A 224 3.47 14.86 20.56
CA ASN A 224 3.51 15.13 19.14
C ASN A 224 2.21 14.62 18.47
N ILE A 225 1.83 15.24 17.35
CA ILE A 225 0.68 14.80 16.56
C ILE A 225 1.20 14.32 15.21
N VAL A 226 1.05 13.03 14.96
CA VAL A 226 1.32 12.40 13.66
C VAL A 226 0.12 12.66 12.76
N ILE A 227 0.34 13.32 11.63
CA ILE A 227 -0.67 13.65 10.63
C ILE A 227 -0.37 12.83 9.39
N LEU A 228 -1.33 12.00 9.00
CA LEU A 228 -1.29 11.15 7.82
C LEU A 228 -2.27 11.69 6.79
N ASP A 229 -1.74 12.24 5.71
CA ASP A 229 -2.51 12.71 4.56
C ASP A 229 -2.37 11.70 3.42
N TYR A 230 -3.46 11.12 2.94
CA TYR A 230 -3.42 10.09 1.91
C TYR A 230 -4.70 10.05 1.07
N ILE A 231 -4.65 9.32 -0.04
CA ILE A 231 -5.83 9.05 -0.87
C ILE A 231 -6.27 7.60 -0.62
N ASN A 232 -7.56 7.44 -0.33
CA ASN A 232 -8.24 6.15 -0.31
C ASN A 232 -8.94 5.94 -1.65
N THR A 233 -8.56 4.88 -2.38
CA THR A 233 -8.89 4.68 -3.78
C THR A 233 -9.89 3.53 -4.02
N ASN A 234 -10.59 3.57 -5.15
CA ASN A 234 -11.37 2.44 -5.68
C ASN A 234 -10.53 1.56 -6.62
N ARG A 235 -9.19 1.70 -6.57
CA ARG A 235 -8.22 0.83 -7.28
C ARG A 235 -8.32 0.99 -8.80
N ASP A 236 -8.55 -0.11 -9.53
CA ASP A 236 -8.60 -0.18 -10.99
C ASP A 236 -9.98 0.16 -11.61
N ALA A 237 -11.03 0.19 -10.81
CA ALA A 237 -12.39 0.43 -11.29
C ALA A 237 -12.56 1.73 -12.11
N PRO A 238 -11.92 2.87 -11.77
CA PRO A 238 -12.01 4.10 -12.56
C PRO A 238 -11.00 4.21 -13.71
N ASN A 239 -10.21 3.17 -13.98
CA ASN A 239 -9.33 3.17 -15.15
C ASN A 239 -10.14 3.38 -16.44
N GLY A 240 -9.58 4.15 -17.36
CA GLY A 240 -10.23 4.46 -18.63
C GLY A 240 -11.13 5.70 -18.62
N ALA A 241 -11.28 6.39 -17.49
CA ALA A 241 -12.02 7.66 -17.44
C ALA A 241 -11.40 8.70 -18.40
N THR A 242 -12.24 9.32 -19.23
CA THR A 242 -11.81 10.22 -20.32
C THR A 242 -12.29 11.66 -20.16
N SER A 243 -13.31 11.91 -19.33
CA SER A 243 -13.92 13.22 -19.16
C SER A 243 -14.09 13.55 -17.69
N PHE A 244 -13.77 14.78 -17.32
CA PHE A 244 -13.81 15.24 -15.95
C PHE A 244 -14.57 16.57 -15.86
N THR A 245 -15.29 16.77 -14.76
CA THR A 245 -15.97 18.01 -14.44
C THR A 245 -15.57 18.48 -13.04
N LEU A 246 -15.39 19.78 -12.84
CA LEU A 246 -15.10 20.35 -11.54
C LEU A 246 -16.28 20.09 -10.58
N SER A 247 -16.01 19.48 -9.44
CA SER A 247 -17.00 19.25 -8.39
C SER A 247 -16.67 20.13 -7.18
N GLY A 248 -17.25 21.30 -7.14
CA GLY A 248 -16.96 22.30 -6.11
C GLY A 248 -16.42 23.61 -6.69
N THR A 249 -15.47 24.22 -6.00
CA THR A 249 -14.91 25.52 -6.41
C THR A 249 -13.38 25.51 -6.36
N VAL A 250 -12.76 26.30 -7.22
CA VAL A 250 -11.33 26.63 -7.17
C VAL A 250 -11.22 28.13 -6.91
N GLY A 251 -10.74 28.52 -5.73
CA GLY A 251 -10.59 29.93 -5.34
C GLY A 251 -11.87 30.77 -5.48
N GLY A 252 -13.04 30.15 -5.27
CA GLY A 252 -14.36 30.80 -5.42
C GLY A 252 -15.00 30.63 -6.80
N PHE A 253 -14.27 30.14 -7.82
CA PHE A 253 -14.83 29.83 -9.14
C PHE A 253 -15.50 28.46 -9.14
N SER A 254 -16.79 28.42 -9.53
CA SER A 254 -17.59 27.17 -9.58
C SER A 254 -17.60 26.51 -10.95
N SER A 255 -17.06 27.17 -11.98
CA SER A 255 -16.97 26.63 -13.33
C SER A 255 -15.55 26.71 -13.87
N ALA A 256 -15.13 25.66 -14.57
CA ALA A 256 -13.87 25.59 -15.25
C ALA A 256 -14.03 24.78 -16.55
N THR A 257 -13.29 25.13 -17.58
CA THR A 257 -13.16 24.28 -18.77
C THR A 257 -12.05 23.28 -18.55
N ILE A 258 -12.35 21.99 -18.65
CA ILE A 258 -11.41 20.91 -18.42
C ILE A 258 -11.15 20.19 -19.75
N THR A 259 -9.87 19.99 -20.05
CA THR A 259 -9.42 19.23 -21.21
C THR A 259 -8.57 18.05 -20.71
N THR A 260 -8.94 16.84 -21.06
CA THR A 260 -8.18 15.66 -20.70
C THR A 260 -6.98 15.52 -21.61
N ILE A 261 -5.78 15.44 -21.03
CA ILE A 261 -4.51 15.25 -21.75
C ILE A 261 -4.17 13.74 -21.79
N SER A 262 -4.32 13.05 -20.67
CA SER A 262 -4.23 11.59 -20.61
C SER A 262 -5.38 11.00 -19.82
N ASN A 263 -5.95 9.92 -20.34
CA ASN A 263 -7.02 9.17 -19.69
C ASN A 263 -6.54 8.57 -18.37
N ALA A 264 -7.48 8.33 -17.48
CA ALA A 264 -7.19 7.70 -16.19
C ALA A 264 -6.64 6.28 -16.39
N SER A 265 -5.53 5.98 -15.74
CA SER A 265 -4.86 4.69 -15.80
C SER A 265 -3.99 4.44 -14.57
N GLY A 266 -3.50 3.21 -14.41
CA GLY A 266 -2.54 2.86 -13.37
C GLY A 266 -3.16 2.54 -12.00
N GLY A 267 -4.49 2.55 -11.88
CA GLY A 267 -5.17 2.04 -10.69
C GLY A 267 -4.99 0.53 -10.58
N THR A 268 -4.56 0.05 -9.39
CA THR A 268 -4.38 -1.38 -9.10
C THR A 268 -4.79 -1.71 -7.68
N GLY A 269 -5.12 -2.97 -7.41
CA GLY A 269 -5.30 -3.49 -6.06
C GLY A 269 -3.97 -3.71 -5.32
N LEU A 270 -4.07 -4.24 -4.09
CA LEU A 270 -2.90 -4.69 -3.32
C LEU A 270 -2.08 -5.69 -4.13
N GLU A 271 -0.77 -5.64 -3.95
CA GLU A 271 0.14 -6.62 -4.55
C GLU A 271 -0.30 -8.05 -4.24
N SER A 272 -0.36 -8.89 -5.27
CA SER A 272 -0.78 -10.29 -5.10
C SER A 272 0.27 -11.12 -4.36
N ILE A 273 -0.17 -12.18 -3.68
CA ILE A 273 0.72 -13.13 -3.01
C ILE A 273 1.79 -13.68 -3.98
N ALA A 274 1.38 -14.01 -5.21
CA ALA A 274 2.30 -14.52 -6.23
C ALA A 274 3.36 -13.48 -6.62
N SER A 275 2.97 -12.20 -6.69
CA SER A 275 3.90 -11.10 -6.96
C SER A 275 4.88 -10.90 -5.82
N ILE A 276 4.42 -10.92 -4.56
CA ILE A 276 5.29 -10.81 -3.37
C ILE A 276 6.32 -11.93 -3.34
N LYS A 277 5.88 -13.19 -3.53
CA LYS A 277 6.77 -14.36 -3.60
C LYS A 277 7.83 -14.23 -4.69
N TYR A 278 7.46 -13.64 -5.82
CA TYR A 278 8.36 -13.42 -6.95
C TYR A 278 9.33 -12.27 -6.70
N ASN A 279 8.84 -11.13 -6.19
CA ASN A 279 9.61 -9.89 -6.08
C ASN A 279 10.52 -9.86 -4.84
N ALA A 280 10.06 -10.32 -3.67
CA ALA A 280 10.80 -10.19 -2.41
C ALA A 280 12.22 -10.80 -2.45
N PRO A 281 12.46 -12.02 -2.96
CA PRO A 281 13.82 -12.56 -3.06
C PRO A 281 14.70 -11.78 -4.06
N ARG A 282 14.10 -11.22 -5.12
CA ARG A 282 14.82 -10.46 -6.15
C ARG A 282 15.23 -9.08 -5.66
N ASP A 283 14.35 -8.42 -4.95
CA ASP A 283 14.63 -7.14 -4.29
C ASP A 283 15.78 -7.29 -3.29
N TYR A 284 15.71 -8.31 -2.45
CA TYR A 284 16.81 -8.66 -1.54
C TYR A 284 18.13 -8.94 -2.27
N SER A 285 18.09 -9.63 -3.41
CA SER A 285 19.29 -9.96 -4.20
C SER A 285 19.88 -8.73 -4.88
N ALA A 286 19.03 -7.80 -5.36
CA ALA A 286 19.44 -6.57 -6.02
C ALA A 286 20.12 -5.59 -5.04
N GLN A 287 19.71 -5.54 -3.77
CA GLN A 287 20.25 -4.66 -2.73
C GLN A 287 20.41 -3.19 -3.22
N ASP A 288 19.37 -2.67 -3.86
CA ASP A 288 19.35 -1.32 -4.48
C ASP A 288 20.46 -1.08 -5.52
N ARG A 289 20.98 -2.13 -6.14
CA ARG A 289 22.00 -2.05 -7.19
C ARG A 289 21.45 -2.56 -8.51
N ALA A 290 21.78 -1.90 -9.60
CA ALA A 290 21.46 -2.31 -10.97
C ALA A 290 22.72 -2.82 -11.68
N VAL A 291 22.96 -4.12 -11.68
CA VAL A 291 24.12 -4.76 -12.32
C VAL A 291 23.65 -5.73 -13.41
N THR A 292 22.65 -6.54 -13.10
CA THR A 292 22.10 -7.53 -14.04
C THR A 292 20.77 -7.04 -14.64
N ALA A 293 20.35 -7.61 -15.78
CA ALA A 293 19.05 -7.31 -16.38
C ALA A 293 17.88 -7.52 -15.40
N GLU A 294 17.97 -8.52 -14.52
CA GLU A 294 16.96 -8.77 -13.48
C GLU A 294 16.95 -7.69 -12.40
N ASP A 295 18.11 -7.16 -11.99
CA ASP A 295 18.19 -6.05 -11.05
C ASP A 295 17.51 -4.80 -11.61
N TYR A 296 17.78 -4.48 -12.90
CA TYR A 296 17.10 -3.36 -13.57
C TYR A 296 15.58 -3.56 -13.61
N LYS A 297 15.07 -4.76 -13.88
CA LYS A 297 13.63 -5.04 -13.86
C LYS A 297 13.03 -4.80 -12.48
N THR A 298 13.72 -5.26 -11.43
CA THR A 298 13.30 -5.09 -10.03
C THR A 298 13.25 -3.61 -9.66
N LEU A 299 14.33 -2.87 -9.94
CA LEU A 299 14.41 -1.44 -9.64
C LEU A 299 13.40 -0.60 -10.44
N VAL A 300 13.17 -0.89 -11.72
CA VAL A 300 12.15 -0.17 -12.50
C VAL A 300 10.78 -0.36 -11.90
N LYS A 301 10.44 -1.56 -11.44
CA LYS A 301 9.15 -1.83 -10.78
C LYS A 301 9.01 -1.12 -9.44
N SER A 302 10.09 -1.03 -8.64
CA SER A 302 10.06 -0.32 -7.36
C SER A 302 9.94 1.20 -7.55
N LEU A 303 10.60 1.76 -8.58
CA LEU A 303 10.56 3.19 -8.89
C LEU A 303 9.29 3.62 -9.63
N TYR A 304 8.67 2.71 -10.38
CA TYR A 304 7.46 2.96 -11.17
C TYR A 304 6.42 1.86 -10.97
N ALA A 305 5.65 1.99 -9.91
CA ALA A 305 4.63 1.01 -9.49
C ALA A 305 3.59 0.66 -10.57
N ASN A 306 3.37 1.57 -11.55
CA ASN A 306 2.43 1.36 -12.64
C ASN A 306 3.00 0.52 -13.81
N ALA A 307 4.27 0.09 -13.75
CA ALA A 307 4.85 -0.77 -14.76
C ALA A 307 4.27 -2.19 -14.65
N GLN A 308 3.36 -2.55 -15.55
CA GLN A 308 2.78 -3.89 -15.59
C GLN A 308 3.75 -4.95 -16.14
N ALA A 309 4.57 -4.56 -17.13
CA ALA A 309 5.61 -5.40 -17.71
C ALA A 309 6.89 -4.60 -17.93
N VAL A 310 8.03 -5.20 -17.62
CA VAL A 310 9.35 -4.61 -17.83
C VAL A 310 10.22 -5.65 -18.52
N GLN A 311 10.80 -5.28 -19.67
CA GLN A 311 11.80 -6.06 -20.34
C GLN A 311 13.12 -5.29 -20.36
N VAL A 312 14.19 -5.94 -19.98
CA VAL A 312 15.55 -5.38 -20.01
C VAL A 312 16.45 -6.34 -20.77
N TYR A 313 17.22 -5.80 -21.68
CA TYR A 313 18.21 -6.57 -22.46
C TYR A 313 19.50 -5.75 -22.60
N GLY A 314 20.63 -6.43 -22.68
CA GLY A 314 21.92 -5.81 -22.92
C GLY A 314 22.11 -5.43 -24.39
N GLY A 315 23.11 -4.59 -24.69
CA GLY A 315 23.44 -4.26 -26.06
C GLY A 315 23.86 -5.47 -26.91
N GLU A 316 24.38 -6.49 -26.27
CA GLU A 316 24.73 -7.78 -26.88
C GLU A 316 23.53 -8.61 -27.32
N ASP A 317 22.36 -8.39 -26.72
CA ASP A 317 21.10 -9.07 -27.04
C ASP A 317 20.30 -8.31 -28.12
N ALA A 318 20.76 -7.14 -28.52
CA ALA A 318 20.11 -6.34 -29.57
C ALA A 318 20.45 -6.88 -30.98
N GLU A 319 19.46 -6.98 -31.84
CA GLU A 319 19.67 -7.42 -33.23
C GLU A 319 20.65 -6.50 -34.01
N THR A 320 20.80 -5.25 -33.55
CA THR A 320 21.80 -4.27 -34.02
C THR A 320 22.40 -3.61 -32.80
N PRO A 321 23.67 -3.91 -32.46
CA PRO A 321 24.37 -3.30 -31.31
C PRO A 321 24.67 -1.82 -31.53
#